data_b0a8674b3220ed0c1d4fddece5f87dcf
#
_entry.id   b0a8674b3220ed0c1d4fddece5f87dcf
#
_cell.length_a   1.000
_cell.length_b   1.000
_cell.length_c   1.000
_cell.angle_alpha   90.00
_cell.angle_beta   90.00
_cell.angle_gamma   90.00
#
_symmetry.space_group_name_H-M   'P 1'
#
loop_
_entity.id
_entity.type
_entity.pdbx_description
1 polymer ?
#
loop_
_entity_poly.entity_id
_entity_poly.type
_entity_poly.pdbx_seq_one_letter_code
_entity_poly.pdbx_strand_id
1 'polypeptide(L)'
;ILYGSMGIGMFLLNFSSPQNYQPFILVSIITSVALIPILLTKKKPPTFKKIKGMALKELYETSPFGMVSALFYGTIQSALFTLLAVYAASMNFTIFQISLVTFLLAISGAISQYPIGKLSDKYDRRKVIIISTFGASIFALFAIISSGQMYLPGELATSKVWFFIFLILFSVCSLPMFSLICAHTNDYIPKEKFVAAGAGIQFT
;
A
#
# COMPACT_ATOMS: atom_id res chain seq x y z
N ILE A 1 5.39 9.55 0.85
CA ILE A 1 6.72 9.32 0.24
C ILE A 1 6.84 7.87 -0.24
N LEU A 2 6.60 6.85 0.60
CA LEU A 2 6.77 5.43 0.26
C LEU A 2 6.04 5.03 -1.04
N TYR A 3 4.74 5.26 -1.13
CA TYR A 3 3.96 4.89 -2.33
C TYR A 3 4.35 5.71 -3.56
N GLY A 4 4.69 6.99 -3.40
CA GLY A 4 5.16 7.82 -4.50
C GLY A 4 6.48 7.30 -5.10
N SER A 5 7.46 6.98 -4.26
CA SER A 5 8.73 6.41 -4.72
C SER A 5 8.56 5.00 -5.33
N MET A 6 7.65 4.19 -4.78
CA MET A 6 7.31 2.88 -5.32
C MET A 6 6.70 2.99 -6.72
N GLY A 7 5.77 3.94 -6.92
CA GLY A 7 5.18 4.19 -8.23
C GLY A 7 6.22 4.63 -9.27
N ILE A 8 7.10 5.58 -8.92
CA ILE A 8 8.19 6.02 -9.80
C ILE A 8 9.12 4.86 -10.13
N GLY A 9 9.45 4.02 -9.15
CA GLY A 9 10.29 2.84 -9.33
C GLY A 9 9.77 1.87 -10.40
N MET A 10 8.45 1.75 -10.56
CA MET A 10 7.85 0.88 -11.58
C MET A 10 8.15 1.34 -13.02
N PHE A 11 8.37 2.63 -13.26
CA PHE A 11 8.77 3.11 -14.58
C PHE A 11 10.19 2.69 -14.97
N LEU A 12 11.04 2.32 -14.03
CA LEU A 12 12.37 1.82 -14.32
C LEU A 12 12.35 0.53 -15.15
N LEU A 13 11.27 -0.25 -15.05
CA LEU A 13 11.06 -1.45 -15.87
C LEU A 13 10.94 -1.16 -17.36
N ASN A 14 10.65 0.10 -17.75
CA ASN A 14 10.55 0.48 -19.16
C ASN A 14 11.88 0.80 -19.81
N PHE A 15 12.97 0.98 -19.02
CA PHE A 15 14.30 1.28 -19.56
C PHE A 15 15.04 0.05 -20.07
N SER A 16 14.64 -1.15 -19.62
CA SER A 16 15.22 -2.40 -20.13
C SER A 16 14.27 -3.58 -19.92
N SER A 17 14.46 -4.65 -20.68
CA SER A 17 13.66 -5.87 -20.52
C SER A 17 13.82 -6.43 -19.09
N PRO A 18 12.72 -6.80 -18.41
CA PRO A 18 12.75 -7.42 -17.08
C PRO A 18 13.53 -8.74 -17.02
N GLN A 19 13.74 -9.37 -18.17
CA GLN A 19 14.52 -10.62 -18.31
C GLN A 19 16.02 -10.40 -18.30
N ASN A 20 16.49 -9.15 -18.44
CA ASN A 20 17.89 -8.80 -18.48
C ASN A 20 18.40 -8.43 -17.06
N TYR A 21 19.72 -8.42 -16.90
CA TYR A 21 20.39 -8.02 -15.65
C TYR A 21 20.41 -6.50 -15.40
N GLN A 22 20.12 -5.69 -16.41
CA GLN A 22 20.22 -4.23 -16.36
C GLN A 22 19.33 -3.59 -15.26
N PRO A 23 18.03 -3.99 -15.04
CA PRO A 23 17.23 -3.46 -13.97
C PRO A 23 17.83 -3.72 -12.58
N PHE A 24 18.46 -4.86 -12.38
CA PHE A 24 19.11 -5.21 -11.11
C PHE A 24 20.34 -4.35 -10.83
N ILE A 25 21.16 -4.05 -11.87
CA ILE A 25 22.28 -3.12 -11.75
C ILE A 25 21.77 -1.73 -11.39
N LEU A 26 20.72 -1.24 -12.05
CA LEU A 26 20.15 0.07 -11.81
C LEU A 26 19.63 0.20 -10.36
N VAL A 27 18.94 -0.81 -9.86
CA VAL A 27 18.49 -0.86 -8.46
C VAL A 27 19.67 -0.83 -7.49
N SER A 28 20.73 -1.60 -7.77
CA SER A 28 21.95 -1.62 -6.95
C SER A 28 22.64 -0.26 -6.90
N ILE A 29 22.73 0.44 -8.03
CA ILE A 29 23.32 1.78 -8.12
C ILE A 29 22.46 2.77 -7.31
N ILE A 30 21.13 2.79 -7.50
CA ILE A 30 20.23 3.70 -6.78
C ILE A 30 20.32 3.44 -5.27
N THR A 31 20.34 2.18 -4.84
CA THR A 31 20.46 1.82 -3.41
C THR A 31 21.80 2.29 -2.84
N SER A 32 22.90 2.13 -3.58
CA SER A 32 24.21 2.61 -3.16
C SER A 32 24.27 4.14 -3.06
N VAL A 33 23.70 4.84 -4.03
CA VAL A 33 23.62 6.31 -4.01
C VAL A 33 22.75 6.81 -2.84
N ALA A 34 21.69 6.09 -2.49
CA ALA A 34 20.83 6.44 -1.35
C ALA A 34 21.56 6.38 0.01
N LEU A 35 22.67 5.67 0.12
CA LEU A 35 23.50 5.63 1.32
C LEU A 35 24.36 6.90 1.49
N ILE A 36 24.69 7.62 0.40
CA ILE A 36 25.57 8.77 0.43
C ILE A 36 25.14 9.85 1.41
N PRO A 37 23.86 10.33 1.42
CA PRO A 37 23.44 11.35 2.36
C PRO A 37 23.52 10.89 3.82
N ILE A 38 23.33 9.59 4.08
CA ILE A 38 23.46 9.01 5.41
C ILE A 38 24.92 9.03 5.88
N LEU A 39 25.84 8.61 4.99
CA LEU A 39 27.28 8.59 5.28
C LEU A 39 27.88 9.99 5.46
N LEU A 40 27.35 10.99 4.75
CA LEU A 40 27.79 12.38 4.87
C LEU A 40 27.23 13.09 6.12
N THR A 41 26.29 12.46 6.83
CA THR A 41 25.69 13.06 8.02
C THR A 41 26.66 13.01 9.20
N LYS A 42 27.14 14.16 9.67
CA LYS A 42 28.01 14.29 10.85
C LYS A 42 27.28 14.20 12.20
N LYS A 43 25.97 14.00 12.22
CA LYS A 43 25.18 13.88 13.45
C LYS A 43 25.49 12.57 14.16
N LYS A 44 25.70 12.63 15.48
CA LYS A 44 25.85 11.43 16.31
C LYS A 44 24.60 10.55 16.17
N PRO A 45 24.76 9.23 16.07
CA PRO A 45 23.61 8.33 16.05
C PRO A 45 22.75 8.52 17.30
N PRO A 46 21.42 8.42 17.19
CA PRO A 46 20.55 8.53 18.35
C PRO A 46 20.88 7.41 19.35
N THR A 47 20.94 7.78 20.63
CA THR A 47 21.09 6.77 21.70
C THR A 47 19.78 6.02 21.84
N PHE A 48 19.77 4.75 21.47
CA PHE A 48 18.59 3.91 21.63
C PHE A 48 18.39 3.58 23.12
N LYS A 49 17.34 4.12 23.72
CA LYS A 49 16.83 3.58 24.97
C LYS A 49 16.29 2.18 24.69
N LYS A 50 16.58 1.21 25.56
CA LYS A 50 16.08 -0.16 25.46
C LYS A 50 14.54 -0.10 25.40
N ILE A 51 13.97 -0.28 24.21
CA ILE A 51 12.52 -0.29 24.01
C ILE A 51 12.04 -1.64 24.57
N LYS A 52 11.13 -1.61 25.54
CA LYS A 52 10.44 -2.82 25.97
C LYS A 52 9.63 -3.33 24.77
N GLY A 53 9.98 -4.51 24.25
CA GLY A 53 9.20 -5.17 23.23
C GLY A 53 7.75 -5.35 23.71
N MET A 54 6.82 -5.36 22.77
CA MET A 54 5.42 -5.68 23.03
C MET A 54 5.14 -7.05 22.40
N ALA A 55 4.63 -8.01 23.18
CA ALA A 55 4.26 -9.31 22.66
C ALA A 55 3.01 -9.17 21.77
N LEU A 56 2.92 -9.98 20.72
CA LEU A 56 1.73 -9.97 19.83
C LEU A 56 0.42 -10.21 20.60
N LYS A 57 0.48 -11.04 21.64
CA LYS A 57 -0.67 -11.27 22.54
C LYS A 57 -1.09 -9.99 23.26
N GLU A 58 -0.14 -9.24 23.81
CA GLU A 58 -0.39 -7.96 24.49
C GLU A 58 -0.98 -6.92 23.49
N LEU A 59 -0.47 -6.90 22.26
CA LEU A 59 -0.99 -6.03 21.20
C LEU A 59 -2.45 -6.37 20.85
N TYR A 60 -2.77 -7.67 20.73
CA TYR A 60 -4.12 -8.14 20.49
C TYR A 60 -5.07 -7.78 21.63
N GLU A 61 -4.65 -7.98 22.88
CA GLU A 61 -5.46 -7.64 24.06
C GLU A 61 -5.71 -6.12 24.16
N THR A 62 -4.75 -5.30 23.74
CA THR A 62 -4.86 -3.83 23.80
C THR A 62 -5.68 -3.26 22.64
N SER A 63 -5.49 -3.77 21.42
CA SER A 63 -6.18 -3.28 20.21
C SER A 63 -6.54 -4.43 19.28
N PRO A 64 -7.56 -5.25 19.60
CA PRO A 64 -7.94 -6.39 18.78
C PRO A 64 -8.39 -5.97 17.37
N PHE A 65 -9.14 -4.88 17.27
CA PHE A 65 -9.56 -4.33 15.98
C PHE A 65 -8.36 -3.91 15.12
N GLY A 66 -7.38 -3.23 15.71
CA GLY A 66 -6.17 -2.81 14.99
C GLY A 66 -5.37 -3.99 14.44
N MET A 67 -5.14 -5.01 15.27
CA MET A 67 -4.35 -6.19 14.88
C MET A 67 -5.05 -7.02 13.80
N VAL A 68 -6.34 -7.30 13.96
CA VAL A 68 -7.12 -8.06 12.96
C VAL A 68 -7.21 -7.30 11.65
N SER A 69 -7.44 -5.98 11.70
CA SER A 69 -7.47 -5.13 10.50
C SER A 69 -6.12 -5.11 9.79
N ALA A 70 -5.00 -5.09 10.53
CA ALA A 70 -3.65 -5.12 9.95
C ALA A 70 -3.38 -6.43 9.20
N LEU A 71 -3.77 -7.57 9.77
CA LEU A 71 -3.62 -8.88 9.16
C LEU A 71 -4.38 -8.98 7.83
N PHE A 72 -5.67 -8.60 7.82
CA PHE A 72 -6.45 -8.59 6.59
C PHE A 72 -5.91 -7.58 5.57
N TYR A 73 -5.52 -6.39 6.01
CA TYR A 73 -4.93 -5.40 5.15
C TYR A 73 -3.63 -5.89 4.50
N GLY A 74 -2.72 -6.48 5.29
CA GLY A 74 -1.46 -7.05 4.79
C GLY A 74 -1.69 -8.14 3.75
N THR A 75 -2.67 -9.02 3.98
CA THR A 75 -3.07 -10.08 3.04
C THR A 75 -3.57 -9.49 1.72
N ILE A 76 -4.46 -8.49 1.77
CA ILE A 76 -5.01 -7.82 0.58
C ILE A 76 -3.90 -7.11 -0.20
N GLN A 77 -3.01 -6.38 0.50
CA GLN A 77 -1.92 -5.64 -0.13
C GLN A 77 -0.89 -6.57 -0.78
N SER A 78 -0.53 -7.66 -0.11
CA SER A 78 0.36 -8.68 -0.66
C SER A 78 -0.22 -9.28 -1.94
N ALA A 79 -1.51 -9.67 -1.91
CA ALA A 79 -2.20 -10.18 -3.09
C ALA A 79 -2.25 -9.14 -4.22
N LEU A 80 -2.59 -7.89 -3.91
CA LEU A 80 -2.67 -6.81 -4.88
C LEU A 80 -1.34 -6.60 -5.60
N PHE A 81 -0.25 -6.37 -4.87
CA PHE A 81 1.05 -6.07 -5.47
C PHE A 81 1.69 -7.27 -6.17
N THR A 82 1.41 -8.49 -5.72
CA THR A 82 1.95 -9.69 -6.34
C THR A 82 1.16 -10.10 -7.58
N LEU A 83 -0.17 -10.10 -7.50
CA LEU A 83 -1.01 -10.67 -8.55
C LEU A 83 -1.40 -9.65 -9.62
N LEU A 84 -1.40 -8.34 -9.32
CA LEU A 84 -1.83 -7.33 -10.27
C LEU A 84 -0.99 -7.34 -11.56
N ALA A 85 0.33 -7.43 -11.45
CA ALA A 85 1.22 -7.45 -12.61
C ALA A 85 1.01 -8.71 -13.46
N VAL A 86 0.83 -9.85 -12.80
CA VAL A 86 0.56 -11.14 -13.46
C VAL A 86 -0.80 -11.10 -14.17
N TYR A 87 -1.82 -10.58 -13.49
CA TYR A 87 -3.16 -10.43 -14.05
C TYR A 87 -3.17 -9.47 -15.24
N ALA A 88 -2.52 -8.31 -15.14
CA ALA A 88 -2.42 -7.37 -16.25
C ALA A 88 -1.65 -7.97 -17.45
N ALA A 89 -0.61 -8.77 -17.19
CA ALA A 89 0.10 -9.48 -18.25
C ALA A 89 -0.80 -10.52 -18.94
N SER A 90 -1.64 -11.25 -18.19
CA SER A 90 -2.61 -12.21 -18.76
C SER A 90 -3.68 -11.54 -19.62
N MET A 91 -3.97 -10.26 -19.40
CA MET A 91 -4.84 -9.43 -20.22
C MET A 91 -4.12 -8.82 -21.46
N ASN A 92 -2.92 -9.28 -21.78
CA ASN A 92 -2.08 -8.77 -22.88
C ASN A 92 -1.75 -7.27 -22.72
N PHE A 93 -1.53 -6.79 -21.50
CA PHE A 93 -1.04 -5.44 -21.27
C PHE A 93 0.46 -5.38 -21.56
N THR A 94 0.89 -4.29 -22.19
CA THR A 94 2.32 -4.02 -22.41
C THR A 94 2.99 -3.67 -21.07
N ILE A 95 4.32 -3.81 -21.00
CA ILE A 95 5.11 -3.44 -19.81
C ILE A 95 4.83 -1.99 -19.40
N PHE A 96 4.72 -1.08 -20.38
CA PHE A 96 4.38 0.31 -20.12
C PHE A 96 2.99 0.46 -19.45
N GLN A 97 1.98 -0.25 -19.95
CA GLN A 97 0.63 -0.22 -19.35
C GLN A 97 0.62 -0.77 -17.93
N ILE A 98 1.36 -1.86 -17.67
CA ILE A 98 1.49 -2.43 -16.33
C ILE A 98 2.17 -1.43 -15.37
N SER A 99 3.26 -0.81 -15.81
CA SER A 99 3.96 0.22 -15.04
C SER A 99 3.07 1.43 -14.77
N LEU A 100 2.29 1.86 -15.76
CA LEU A 100 1.36 2.98 -15.64
C LEU A 100 0.25 2.69 -14.63
N VAL A 101 -0.34 1.49 -14.67
CA VAL A 101 -1.36 1.09 -13.69
C VAL A 101 -0.80 1.13 -12.28
N THR A 102 0.35 0.50 -12.07
CA THR A 102 0.97 0.43 -10.75
C THR A 102 1.37 1.81 -10.25
N PHE A 103 1.85 2.68 -11.15
CA PHE A 103 2.13 4.09 -10.83
C PHE A 103 0.86 4.83 -10.41
N LEU A 104 -0.21 4.74 -11.20
CA LEU A 104 -1.48 5.41 -10.91
C LEU A 104 -2.09 4.92 -9.59
N LEU A 105 -2.00 3.63 -9.28
CA LEU A 105 -2.37 3.06 -7.99
C LEU A 105 -1.57 3.70 -6.84
N ALA A 106 -0.25 3.69 -6.96
CA ALA A 106 0.62 4.20 -5.92
C ALA A 106 0.42 5.70 -5.67
N ILE A 107 0.32 6.50 -6.74
CA ILE A 107 0.17 7.96 -6.64
C ILE A 107 -1.22 8.37 -6.12
N SER A 108 -2.28 7.69 -6.57
CA SER A 108 -3.64 7.96 -6.08
C SER A 108 -3.77 7.64 -4.59
N GLY A 109 -3.18 6.53 -4.14
CA GLY A 109 -3.09 6.19 -2.73
C GLY A 109 -2.26 7.19 -1.93
N ALA A 110 -1.13 7.65 -2.46
CA ALA A 110 -0.31 8.67 -1.81
C ALA A 110 -1.07 10.00 -1.63
N ILE A 111 -1.79 10.44 -2.66
CA ILE A 111 -2.60 11.66 -2.62
C ILE A 111 -3.76 11.51 -1.63
N SER A 112 -4.42 10.36 -1.61
CA SER A 112 -5.58 10.11 -0.75
C SER A 112 -5.23 9.99 0.74
N GLN A 113 -3.98 9.72 1.10
CA GLN A 113 -3.55 9.65 2.50
C GLN A 113 -3.83 10.95 3.27
N TYR A 114 -3.62 12.11 2.63
CA TYR A 114 -3.84 13.39 3.30
C TYR A 114 -5.32 13.65 3.60
N PRO A 115 -6.26 13.63 2.63
CA PRO A 115 -7.66 13.88 2.91
C PRO A 115 -8.30 12.83 3.81
N ILE A 116 -7.97 11.54 3.63
CA ILE A 116 -8.51 10.48 4.46
C ILE A 116 -7.93 10.53 5.88
N GLY A 117 -6.64 10.84 6.04
CA GLY A 117 -6.03 11.09 7.34
C GLY A 117 -6.72 12.23 8.08
N LYS A 118 -6.92 13.38 7.42
CA LYS A 118 -7.63 14.52 8.00
C LYS A 118 -9.08 14.18 8.37
N LEU A 119 -9.73 13.33 7.58
CA LEU A 119 -11.09 12.85 7.88
C LEU A 119 -11.09 12.00 9.16
N SER A 120 -10.10 11.14 9.34
CA SER A 120 -9.96 10.27 10.51
C SER A 120 -9.59 11.02 11.79
N ASP A 121 -8.97 12.20 11.65
CA ASP A 121 -8.71 13.07 12.80
C ASP A 121 -9.96 13.85 13.26
N LYS A 122 -10.93 14.04 12.34
CA LYS A 122 -12.18 14.74 12.62
C LYS A 122 -13.31 13.81 13.08
N TYR A 123 -13.33 12.59 12.59
CA TYR A 123 -14.36 11.59 12.88
C TYR A 123 -13.74 10.37 13.59
N ASP A 124 -14.60 9.51 14.14
CA ASP A 124 -14.19 8.25 14.74
C ASP A 124 -13.38 7.40 13.70
N ARG A 125 -12.13 7.11 14.02
CA ARG A 125 -11.21 6.38 13.14
C ARG A 125 -11.75 5.02 12.70
N ARG A 126 -12.48 4.32 13.59
CA ARG A 126 -13.11 3.03 13.27
C ARG A 126 -14.14 3.18 12.15
N LYS A 127 -14.96 4.24 12.21
CA LYS A 127 -15.98 4.51 11.18
C LYS A 127 -15.32 4.83 9.84
N VAL A 128 -14.26 5.63 9.84
CA VAL A 128 -13.52 5.97 8.62
C VAL A 128 -12.90 4.72 8.01
N ILE A 129 -12.29 3.84 8.82
CA ILE A 129 -11.75 2.55 8.38
C ILE A 129 -12.84 1.70 7.73
N ILE A 130 -13.99 1.51 8.39
CA ILE A 130 -15.11 0.69 7.90
C ILE A 130 -15.65 1.26 6.57
N ILE A 131 -15.90 2.57 6.50
CA ILE A 131 -16.43 3.20 5.29
C ILE A 131 -15.44 3.08 4.12
N SER A 132 -14.15 3.32 4.38
CA SER A 132 -13.10 3.19 3.34
C SER A 132 -12.95 1.75 2.86
N THR A 133 -13.00 0.77 3.78
CA THR A 133 -12.95 -0.66 3.42
C THR A 133 -14.16 -1.07 2.59
N PHE A 134 -15.35 -0.60 2.96
CA PHE A 134 -16.57 -0.86 2.21
C PHE A 134 -16.50 -0.23 0.80
N GLY A 135 -16.04 1.01 0.71
CA GLY A 135 -15.80 1.68 -0.58
C GLY A 135 -14.79 0.93 -1.44
N ALA A 136 -13.67 0.49 -0.86
CA ALA A 136 -12.68 -0.32 -1.56
C ALA A 136 -13.29 -1.62 -2.10
N SER A 137 -14.11 -2.30 -1.30
CA SER A 137 -14.78 -3.55 -1.71
C SER A 137 -15.72 -3.34 -2.91
N ILE A 138 -16.48 -2.25 -2.91
CA ILE A 138 -17.37 -1.88 -4.04
C ILE A 138 -16.55 -1.61 -5.30
N PHE A 139 -15.48 -0.82 -5.21
CA PHE A 139 -14.65 -0.52 -6.37
C PHE A 139 -13.88 -1.74 -6.89
N ALA A 140 -13.45 -2.65 -5.99
CA ALA A 140 -12.87 -3.93 -6.40
C ALA A 140 -13.88 -4.77 -7.19
N LEU A 141 -15.14 -4.80 -6.77
CA LEU A 141 -16.21 -5.53 -7.45
C LEU A 141 -16.48 -4.95 -8.84
N PHE A 142 -16.55 -3.62 -8.97
CA PHE A 142 -16.67 -2.97 -10.28
C PHE A 142 -15.43 -3.18 -11.17
N ALA A 143 -14.24 -3.23 -10.60
CA ALA A 143 -13.03 -3.56 -11.36
C ALA A 143 -13.11 -4.99 -11.94
N ILE A 144 -13.56 -5.96 -11.15
CA ILE A 144 -13.75 -7.35 -11.62
C ILE A 144 -14.80 -7.40 -12.74
N ILE A 145 -15.94 -6.74 -12.58
CA ILE A 145 -17.00 -6.69 -13.59
C ILE A 145 -16.49 -6.08 -14.87
N SER A 146 -15.78 -4.96 -14.79
CA SER A 146 -15.23 -4.25 -15.96
C SER A 146 -14.08 -4.97 -16.66
N SER A 147 -13.46 -5.96 -15.99
CA SER A 147 -12.40 -6.77 -16.59
C SER A 147 -12.89 -7.80 -17.60
N GLY A 148 -14.22 -7.98 -17.72
CA GLY A 148 -14.84 -8.98 -18.61
C GLY A 148 -14.74 -10.43 -18.13
N GLN A 149 -14.22 -10.65 -16.94
CA GLN A 149 -14.09 -11.99 -16.37
C GLN A 149 -15.42 -12.52 -15.77
N MET A 150 -16.34 -11.60 -15.47
CA MET A 150 -17.66 -11.96 -14.97
C MET A 150 -18.66 -11.90 -16.13
N TYR A 151 -19.24 -13.04 -16.48
CA TYR A 151 -20.28 -13.15 -17.51
C TYR A 151 -21.53 -12.37 -17.10
N LEU A 152 -21.54 -11.07 -17.40
CA LEU A 152 -22.76 -10.29 -17.41
C LEU A 152 -23.17 -10.07 -18.87
N PRO A 153 -24.41 -10.37 -19.25
CA PRO A 153 -24.89 -10.10 -20.59
C PRO A 153 -24.99 -8.59 -20.80
N GLY A 154 -24.14 -8.04 -21.66
CA GLY A 154 -24.18 -6.63 -22.05
C GLY A 154 -22.78 -6.01 -22.25
N GLU A 155 -22.72 -5.03 -23.14
CA GLU A 155 -21.50 -4.34 -23.61
C GLU A 155 -20.68 -3.56 -22.54
N LEU A 156 -21.00 -3.67 -21.25
CA LEU A 156 -20.23 -3.06 -20.17
C LEU A 156 -18.86 -3.73 -19.95
N ALA A 157 -18.61 -4.82 -20.63
CA ALA A 157 -17.51 -5.74 -20.33
C ALA A 157 -16.14 -5.35 -20.90
N THR A 158 -15.96 -4.27 -21.65
CA THR A 158 -14.79 -4.24 -22.54
C THR A 158 -13.95 -2.97 -22.57
N SER A 159 -14.11 -2.03 -21.69
CA SER A 159 -13.19 -0.91 -21.69
C SER A 159 -12.11 -1.10 -20.61
N LYS A 160 -10.87 -1.42 -21.03
CA LYS A 160 -9.68 -1.39 -20.18
C LYS A 160 -9.61 -0.08 -19.35
N VAL A 161 -10.21 0.98 -19.84
CA VAL A 161 -10.30 2.29 -19.17
C VAL A 161 -11.12 2.20 -17.87
N TRP A 162 -12.27 1.52 -17.88
CA TRP A 162 -13.09 1.37 -16.69
C TRP A 162 -12.40 0.52 -15.61
N PHE A 163 -11.70 -0.54 -16.01
CA PHE A 163 -10.89 -1.32 -15.10
C PHE A 163 -9.85 -0.44 -14.38
N PHE A 164 -9.12 0.41 -15.11
CA PHE A 164 -8.15 1.33 -14.51
C PHE A 164 -8.82 2.35 -13.58
N ILE A 165 -9.95 2.91 -13.96
CA ILE A 165 -10.69 3.88 -13.14
C ILE A 165 -11.11 3.25 -11.81
N PHE A 166 -11.72 2.09 -11.84
CA PHE A 166 -12.15 1.41 -10.62
C PHE A 166 -10.97 0.95 -9.76
N LEU A 167 -9.87 0.56 -10.38
CA LEU A 167 -8.65 0.20 -9.68
C LEU A 167 -8.01 1.42 -8.97
N ILE A 168 -8.04 2.59 -9.60
CA ILE A 168 -7.59 3.84 -8.96
C ILE A 168 -8.51 4.20 -7.79
N LEU A 169 -9.82 4.12 -7.94
CA LEU A 169 -10.78 4.39 -6.87
C LEU A 169 -10.63 3.39 -5.71
N PHE A 170 -10.39 2.12 -6.01
CA PHE A 170 -10.02 1.12 -5.03
C PHE A 170 -8.77 1.54 -4.24
N SER A 171 -7.73 1.98 -4.94
CA SER A 171 -6.47 2.42 -4.32
C SER A 171 -6.65 3.63 -3.41
N VAL A 172 -7.46 4.61 -3.83
CA VAL A 172 -7.81 5.80 -3.02
C VAL A 172 -8.38 5.39 -1.67
N CYS A 173 -9.22 4.36 -1.63
CA CYS A 173 -9.84 3.86 -0.41
C CYS A 173 -8.94 2.89 0.37
N SER A 174 -8.16 2.04 -0.32
CA SER A 174 -7.41 0.95 0.29
C SER A 174 -6.05 1.36 0.83
N LEU A 175 -5.23 2.11 0.07
CA LEU A 175 -3.83 2.37 0.45
C LEU A 175 -3.66 3.22 1.73
N PRO A 176 -4.53 4.18 2.08
CA PRO A 176 -4.42 4.91 3.35
C PRO A 176 -4.71 4.06 4.60
N MET A 177 -5.31 2.88 4.43
CA MET A 177 -5.80 2.05 5.54
C MET A 177 -4.69 1.68 6.52
N PHE A 178 -3.49 1.37 6.05
CA PHE A 178 -2.37 1.04 6.96
C PHE A 178 -2.08 2.16 7.95
N SER A 179 -2.01 3.40 7.46
CA SER A 179 -1.79 4.57 8.31
C SER A 179 -2.90 4.77 9.34
N LEU A 180 -4.16 4.53 8.93
CA LEU A 180 -5.32 4.63 9.81
C LEU A 180 -5.33 3.52 10.88
N ILE A 181 -5.01 2.30 10.50
CA ILE A 181 -4.91 1.14 11.41
C ILE A 181 -3.81 1.40 12.45
N CYS A 182 -2.62 1.85 12.02
CA CYS A 182 -1.54 2.22 12.92
C CYS A 182 -1.95 3.35 13.87
N ALA A 183 -2.60 4.40 13.34
CA ALA A 183 -3.07 5.51 14.15
C ALA A 183 -4.13 5.07 15.16
N HIS A 184 -5.09 4.24 14.73
CA HIS A 184 -6.11 3.67 15.62
C HIS A 184 -5.49 2.82 16.73
N THR A 185 -4.53 1.97 16.40
CA THR A 185 -3.83 1.16 17.41
C THR A 185 -3.07 2.02 18.41
N ASN A 186 -2.41 3.08 17.93
CA ASN A 186 -1.66 4.00 18.79
C ASN A 186 -2.55 4.79 19.76
N ASP A 187 -3.84 4.97 19.46
CA ASP A 187 -4.79 5.62 20.39
C ASP A 187 -4.99 4.83 21.69
N TYR A 188 -4.71 3.53 21.71
CA TYR A 188 -4.89 2.63 22.86
C TYR A 188 -3.56 2.26 23.54
N ILE A 189 -2.42 2.71 23.03
CA ILE A 189 -1.10 2.29 23.49
C ILE A 189 -0.35 3.48 24.10
N PRO A 190 0.38 3.31 25.20
CA PRO A 190 1.27 4.33 25.76
C PRO A 190 2.35 4.73 24.75
N LYS A 191 2.72 6.02 24.73
CA LYS A 191 3.69 6.59 23.76
C LYS A 191 5.04 5.86 23.74
N GLU A 192 5.47 5.35 24.90
CA GLU A 192 6.73 4.61 25.06
C GLU A 192 6.76 3.28 24.30
N LYS A 193 5.57 2.74 23.96
CA LYS A 193 5.41 1.45 23.26
C LYS A 193 5.05 1.60 21.78
N PHE A 194 4.89 2.82 21.26
CA PHE A 194 4.49 3.05 19.85
C PHE A 194 5.38 2.35 18.84
N VAL A 195 6.70 2.37 19.06
CA VAL A 195 7.66 1.73 18.14
C VAL A 195 7.52 0.21 18.17
N ALA A 196 7.33 -0.37 19.38
CA ALA A 196 7.13 -1.80 19.53
C ALA A 196 5.80 -2.27 18.93
N ALA A 197 4.74 -1.49 19.12
CA ALA A 197 3.44 -1.76 18.52
C ALA A 197 3.46 -1.66 17.00
N GLY A 198 4.10 -0.63 16.45
CA GLY A 198 4.28 -0.48 14.99
C GLY A 198 5.05 -1.65 14.37
N ALA A 199 6.11 -2.13 15.04
CA ALA A 199 6.80 -3.35 14.63
C ALA A 199 5.87 -4.56 14.69
N GLY A 200 5.10 -4.73 15.77
CA GLY A 200 4.14 -5.83 15.91
C GLY A 200 3.08 -5.85 14.80
N ILE A 201 2.53 -4.68 14.42
CA ILE A 201 1.57 -4.54 13.34
C ILE A 201 2.17 -4.93 11.97
N GLN A 202 3.46 -4.68 11.75
CA GLN A 202 4.13 -5.07 10.49
C GLN A 202 4.39 -6.57 10.39
N PHE A 203 4.41 -7.28 11.52
CA PHE A 203 4.59 -8.74 11.54
C PHE A 203 3.27 -9.52 11.46
N THR A 204 2.14 -8.87 11.51
CA THR A 204 0.81 -9.48 11.33
C THR A 204 0.35 -9.39 9.89
#